data_e0fcca6d05f0fbbc825e3fe47d5919e7
#
_entry.id   e0fcca6d05f0fbbc825e3fe47d5919e7
#
_cell.length_a   1.000
_cell.length_b   1.000
_cell.length_c   1.000
_cell.angle_alpha   90.00
_cell.angle_beta   90.00
_cell.angle_gamma   90.00
#
_symmetry.space_group_name_H-M   'P 1'
#
loop_
_entity.id
_entity.type
_entity.pdbx_description
1 polymer ?
#
loop_
_entity_poly.entity_id
_entity_poly.type
_entity_poly.pdbx_seq_one_letter_code
_entity_poly.pdbx_strand_id
1 'polypeptide(L)'
;INKLIAYMKGHFGEKVKDVKISTRLTDSPVCFVAEENAMDIHLENLLKKHKHLDQVTTKVLEINPDHKIIKNLSVLDFTNEKNKSKCAEVSDMLLNQAKIIEGIPLEDSKSFCQSINNLMAKDIS
;
A
#
# COMPACT_ATOMS: atom_id res chain seq x y z
N ILE A 1 -13.30 -4.20 8.08
CA ILE A 1 -12.01 -3.54 7.87
C ILE A 1 -10.85 -4.26 8.56
N ASN A 2 -11.09 -4.89 9.70
CA ASN A 2 -10.05 -5.65 10.39
C ASN A 2 -9.57 -6.84 9.55
N LYS A 3 -10.49 -7.49 8.82
CA LYS A 3 -10.15 -8.58 7.91
C LYS A 3 -9.27 -8.09 6.76
N LEU A 4 -9.56 -6.89 6.24
CA LEU A 4 -8.77 -6.29 5.18
C LEU A 4 -7.35 -6.00 5.68
N ILE A 5 -7.22 -5.42 6.85
CA ILE A 5 -5.91 -5.11 7.43
C ILE A 5 -5.09 -6.39 7.63
N ALA A 6 -5.70 -7.44 8.18
CA ALA A 6 -5.04 -8.73 8.38
C ALA A 6 -4.58 -9.32 7.05
N TYR A 7 -5.42 -9.24 6.01
CA TYR A 7 -5.08 -9.72 4.68
C TYR A 7 -3.89 -8.94 4.10
N MET A 8 -3.94 -7.60 4.18
CA MET A 8 -2.89 -6.75 3.64
C MET A 8 -1.55 -6.99 4.36
N LYS A 9 -1.56 -7.15 5.68
CA LYS A 9 -0.34 -7.47 6.43
C LYS A 9 0.29 -8.76 5.95
N GLY A 10 -0.51 -9.81 5.76
CA GLY A 10 -0.02 -11.09 5.27
C GLY A 10 0.48 -11.01 3.85
N HIS A 11 -0.23 -10.27 3.00
CA HIS A 11 0.14 -10.13 1.59
C HIS A 11 1.43 -9.33 1.39
N PHE A 12 1.57 -8.21 2.10
CA PHE A 12 2.77 -7.37 1.98
C PHE A 12 3.99 -7.97 2.67
N GLY A 13 3.78 -8.73 3.76
CA GLY A 13 4.88 -9.31 4.51
C GLY A 13 5.87 -8.25 4.98
N GLU A 14 7.13 -8.41 4.59
CA GLU A 14 8.21 -7.51 5.01
C GLU A 14 8.28 -6.21 4.22
N LYS A 15 7.43 -6.04 3.20
CA LYS A 15 7.44 -4.82 2.39
C LYS A 15 7.02 -3.59 3.18
N VAL A 16 6.21 -3.76 4.21
CA VAL A 16 5.83 -2.70 5.14
C VAL A 16 6.00 -3.21 6.56
N LYS A 17 6.18 -2.29 7.49
CA LYS A 17 6.32 -2.66 8.90
C LYS A 17 4.98 -3.04 9.51
N ASP A 18 3.93 -2.33 9.16
CA ASP A 18 2.59 -2.58 9.66
C ASP A 18 1.57 -1.93 8.73
N VAL A 19 0.31 -2.28 8.90
CA VAL A 19 -0.82 -1.65 8.22
C VAL A 19 -1.78 -1.19 9.31
N LYS A 20 -2.12 0.10 9.32
CA LYS A 20 -2.98 0.71 10.34
C LYS A 20 -4.07 1.56 9.70
N ILE A 21 -5.12 1.80 10.46
CA ILE A 21 -6.17 2.71 10.05
C ILE A 21 -5.69 4.15 10.26
N SER A 22 -5.84 4.98 9.23
CA SER A 22 -5.54 6.40 9.34
C SER A 22 -6.67 7.15 10.03
N THR A 23 -6.30 8.13 10.85
CA THR A 23 -7.25 9.07 11.45
C THR A 23 -7.16 10.46 10.83
N ARG A 24 -6.31 10.64 9.82
CA ARG A 24 -6.00 11.97 9.27
C ARG A 24 -6.06 12.07 7.74
N LEU A 25 -6.13 10.96 7.03
CA LEU A 25 -6.24 11.00 5.57
C LEU A 25 -7.63 11.49 5.15
N THR A 26 -7.69 12.35 4.15
CA THR A 26 -8.94 12.89 3.64
C THR A 26 -9.19 12.50 2.19
N ASP A 27 -8.19 12.63 1.33
CA ASP A 27 -8.36 12.43 -0.12
C ASP A 27 -7.70 11.16 -0.64
N SER A 28 -6.62 10.73 -0.01
CA SER A 28 -5.86 9.57 -0.48
C SER A 28 -6.34 8.29 0.19
N PRO A 29 -6.33 7.15 -0.53
CA PRO A 29 -6.70 5.87 0.10
C PRO A 29 -5.64 5.35 1.05
N VAL A 30 -4.37 5.66 0.81
CA VAL A 30 -3.23 5.17 1.61
C VAL A 30 -2.12 6.21 1.67
N CYS A 31 -1.29 6.11 2.70
CA CYS A 31 -0.02 6.83 2.76
C CYS A 31 0.96 6.08 3.67
N PHE A 32 2.25 6.40 3.52
CA PHE A 32 3.26 5.92 4.46
C PHE A 32 3.45 6.91 5.59
N VAL A 33 3.67 6.38 6.80
CA VAL A 33 4.06 7.19 7.95
C VAL A 33 5.25 6.52 8.62
N ALA A 34 6.14 7.34 9.18
CA ALA A 34 7.23 6.83 9.98
C ALA A 34 6.68 6.38 11.34
N GLU A 35 7.25 5.31 11.91
CA GLU A 35 6.91 4.94 13.27
C GLU A 35 7.40 6.00 14.24
N GLU A 36 6.70 6.12 15.38
CA GLU A 36 7.08 7.07 16.42
C GLU A 36 8.50 6.86 16.93
N ASN A 37 8.94 5.60 16.97
CA ASN A 37 10.27 5.22 17.44
C ASN A 37 11.26 5.02 16.29
N ALA A 38 10.87 5.34 15.06
CA ALA A 38 11.76 5.22 13.92
C ALA A 38 12.81 6.34 13.98
N MET A 39 13.94 6.07 13.35
CA MET A 39 14.96 7.09 13.18
C MET A 39 14.39 8.31 12.47
N ASP A 40 14.95 9.46 12.77
CA ASP A 40 14.64 10.68 12.03
C ASP A 40 14.66 10.39 10.52
N ILE A 41 13.69 10.93 9.79
CA ILE A 41 13.56 10.74 8.35
C ILE A 41 14.86 11.10 7.63
N HIS A 42 15.51 12.16 8.07
CA HIS A 42 16.77 12.60 7.50
C HIS A 42 17.88 11.55 7.68
N LEU A 43 18.01 11.02 8.88
CA LEU A 43 18.98 9.97 9.18
C LEU A 43 18.62 8.68 8.43
N GLU A 44 17.36 8.36 8.37
CA GLU A 44 16.86 7.21 7.63
C GLU A 44 17.24 7.31 6.14
N ASN A 45 17.05 8.47 5.54
CA ASN A 45 17.42 8.70 4.14
C ASN A 45 18.92 8.54 3.90
N LEU A 46 19.74 9.02 4.84
CA LEU A 46 21.19 8.85 4.75
C LEU A 46 21.59 7.38 4.77
N LEU A 47 21.01 6.61 5.68
CA LEU A 47 21.27 5.18 5.79
C LEU A 47 20.88 4.43 4.51
N LYS A 48 19.78 4.78 3.91
CA LYS A 48 19.30 4.17 2.67
C LYS A 48 20.25 4.42 1.52
N LYS A 49 20.77 5.64 1.39
CA LYS A 49 21.74 5.97 0.35
C LYS A 49 23.01 5.14 0.46
N HIS A 50 23.46 4.88 1.68
CA HIS A 50 24.71 4.16 1.91
C HIS A 50 24.56 2.65 1.87
N LYS A 51 23.43 2.12 2.29
CA LYS A 51 23.22 0.69 2.48
C LYS A 51 22.24 0.05 1.51
N HIS A 52 21.64 0.81 0.62
CA HIS A 52 20.62 0.34 -0.32
C HIS A 52 19.46 -0.36 0.37
N LEU A 53 19.09 0.08 1.57
CA LEU A 53 17.97 -0.49 2.30
C LEU A 53 16.65 -0.17 1.63
N ASP A 54 15.72 -1.13 1.68
CA ASP A 54 14.36 -0.89 1.22
C ASP A 54 13.70 0.13 2.14
N GLN A 55 13.25 1.23 1.55
CA GLN A 55 12.68 2.36 2.29
C GLN A 55 11.34 2.02 2.94
N VAL A 56 10.60 1.06 2.40
CA VAL A 56 9.26 0.74 2.92
C VAL A 56 9.29 -0.20 4.11
N THR A 57 10.39 -0.94 4.35
CA THR A 57 10.47 -1.87 5.47
C THR A 57 10.41 -1.20 6.83
N THR A 58 10.76 0.10 6.89
CA THR A 58 10.74 0.87 8.14
C THR A 58 9.50 1.73 8.29
N LYS A 59 8.56 1.66 7.35
CA LYS A 59 7.39 2.52 7.34
C LYS A 59 6.11 1.73 7.56
N VAL A 60 5.16 2.40 8.19
CA VAL A 60 3.80 1.89 8.37
C VAL A 60 2.93 2.41 7.23
N LEU A 61 2.13 1.55 6.65
CA LEU A 61 1.13 1.94 5.66
C LEU A 61 -0.18 2.24 6.40
N GLU A 62 -0.66 3.47 6.30
CA GLU A 62 -1.98 3.83 6.81
C GLU A 62 -3.00 3.78 5.70
N ILE A 63 -4.16 3.20 5.99
CA ILE A 63 -5.27 3.14 5.04
C ILE A 63 -6.41 4.03 5.51
N ASN A 64 -7.07 4.68 4.56
CA ASN A 64 -8.18 5.59 4.84
C ASN A 64 -9.50 4.82 4.82
N PRO A 65 -10.13 4.59 5.98
CA PRO A 65 -11.36 3.78 6.04
C PRO A 65 -12.54 4.44 5.35
N ASP A 66 -12.49 5.74 5.11
CA ASP A 66 -13.57 6.48 4.48
C ASP A 66 -13.43 6.57 2.96
N HIS A 67 -12.27 6.16 2.42
CA HIS A 67 -12.08 6.17 0.97
C HIS A 67 -12.86 5.02 0.32
N LYS A 68 -13.49 5.32 -0.83
CA LYS A 68 -14.32 4.36 -1.54
C LYS A 68 -13.61 3.05 -1.85
N ILE A 69 -12.35 3.11 -2.26
CA ILE A 69 -11.55 1.92 -2.56
C ILE A 69 -11.43 1.04 -1.31
N ILE A 70 -11.11 1.64 -0.17
CA ILE A 70 -10.94 0.90 1.08
C ILE A 70 -12.28 0.32 1.55
N LYS A 71 -13.35 1.08 1.44
CA LYS A 71 -14.69 0.60 1.77
C LYS A 71 -15.07 -0.61 0.92
N ASN A 72 -14.82 -0.54 -0.37
CA ASN A 72 -15.14 -1.63 -1.29
C ASN A 72 -14.33 -2.89 -1.00
N LEU A 73 -13.04 -2.74 -0.68
CA LEU A 73 -12.20 -3.86 -0.30
C LEU A 73 -12.64 -4.50 1.01
N SER A 74 -13.07 -3.68 1.96
CA SER A 74 -13.41 -4.17 3.31
C SER A 74 -14.70 -5.01 3.34
N VAL A 75 -15.53 -4.93 2.31
CA VAL A 75 -16.77 -5.73 2.23
C VAL A 75 -16.61 -7.00 1.38
N LEU A 76 -15.41 -7.27 0.85
CA LEU A 76 -15.17 -8.47 0.08
C LEU A 76 -15.23 -9.72 0.96
N ASP A 77 -15.72 -10.81 0.37
CA ASP A 77 -15.69 -12.12 1.02
C ASP A 77 -14.32 -12.75 0.77
N PHE A 78 -13.48 -12.78 1.80
CA PHE A 78 -12.12 -13.30 1.71
C PHE A 78 -12.05 -14.83 1.70
N THR A 79 -13.17 -15.53 1.74
CA THR A 79 -13.19 -16.98 1.51
C THR A 79 -13.21 -17.31 0.02
N ASN A 80 -13.51 -16.33 -0.83
CA ASN A 80 -13.58 -16.49 -2.28
C ASN A 80 -12.22 -16.17 -2.90
N GLU A 81 -11.65 -17.12 -3.65
CA GLU A 81 -10.32 -16.97 -4.26
C GLU A 81 -10.24 -15.81 -5.27
N LYS A 82 -11.32 -15.55 -6.01
CA LYS A 82 -11.34 -14.40 -6.95
C LYS A 82 -11.27 -13.09 -6.19
N ASN A 83 -11.95 -12.99 -5.06
CA ASN A 83 -11.90 -11.79 -4.23
C ASN A 83 -10.52 -11.59 -3.62
N LYS A 84 -9.87 -12.67 -3.18
CA LYS A 84 -8.51 -12.60 -2.66
C LYS A 84 -7.54 -12.11 -3.73
N SER A 85 -7.62 -12.67 -4.94
CA SER A 85 -6.77 -12.23 -6.06
C SER A 85 -6.98 -10.78 -6.40
N LYS A 86 -8.23 -10.33 -6.42
CA LYS A 86 -8.56 -8.94 -6.68
C LYS A 86 -8.03 -8.02 -5.59
N CYS A 87 -8.19 -8.41 -4.35
CA CYS A 87 -7.67 -7.64 -3.22
C CYS A 87 -6.14 -7.56 -3.27
N ALA A 88 -5.46 -8.65 -3.63
CA ALA A 88 -4.01 -8.65 -3.77
C ALA A 88 -3.57 -7.66 -4.85
N GLU A 89 -4.21 -7.68 -6.01
CA GLU A 89 -3.89 -6.79 -7.12
C GLU A 89 -4.09 -5.32 -6.72
N VAL A 90 -5.24 -5.00 -6.12
CA VAL A 90 -5.54 -3.63 -5.69
C VAL A 90 -4.59 -3.20 -4.56
N SER A 91 -4.28 -4.09 -3.62
CA SER A 91 -3.35 -3.80 -2.52
C SER A 91 -1.96 -3.45 -3.05
N ASP A 92 -1.48 -4.20 -4.05
CA ASP A 92 -0.18 -3.90 -4.68
C ASP A 92 -0.20 -2.55 -5.39
N MET A 93 -1.29 -2.22 -6.05
CA MET A 93 -1.44 -0.90 -6.70
C MET A 93 -1.44 0.22 -5.67
N LEU A 94 -2.11 0.03 -4.54
CA LEU A 94 -2.14 1.02 -3.46
C LEU A 94 -0.76 1.22 -2.84
N LEU A 95 -0.02 0.13 -2.63
CA LEU A 95 1.34 0.22 -2.12
C LEU A 95 2.23 1.01 -3.09
N ASN A 96 2.10 0.74 -4.38
CA ASN A 96 2.86 1.46 -5.40
C ASN A 96 2.46 2.94 -5.46
N GLN A 97 1.19 3.28 -5.28
CA GLN A 97 0.76 4.67 -5.17
C GLN A 97 1.42 5.38 -3.99
N ALA A 98 1.47 4.71 -2.83
CA ALA A 98 2.11 5.28 -1.67
C ALA A 98 3.60 5.53 -1.92
N LYS A 99 4.27 4.61 -2.62
CA LYS A 99 5.67 4.79 -3.02
C LYS A 99 5.84 6.00 -3.93
N ILE A 100 4.97 6.15 -4.92
CA ILE A 100 5.03 7.28 -5.85
C ILE A 100 4.90 8.60 -5.11
N ILE A 101 3.93 8.70 -4.19
CA ILE A 101 3.70 9.91 -3.41
C ILE A 101 4.92 10.27 -2.57
N GLU A 102 5.59 9.26 -2.01
CA GLU A 102 6.80 9.46 -1.20
C GLU A 102 8.07 9.63 -2.04
N GLY A 103 7.98 9.51 -3.35
CA GLY A 103 9.15 9.60 -4.22
C GLY A 103 10.05 8.36 -4.18
N ILE A 104 9.50 7.21 -3.77
CA ILE A 104 10.23 5.94 -3.72
C ILE A 104 10.09 5.26 -5.08
N PRO A 105 11.21 4.85 -5.73
CA PRO A 105 11.13 4.14 -7.00
C PRO A 105 10.37 2.83 -6.89
N LEU A 106 9.60 2.50 -7.92
CA LEU A 106 8.90 1.22 -7.99
C LEU A 106 9.86 0.12 -8.43
N GLU A 107 9.72 -1.07 -7.85
CA GLU A 107 10.52 -2.22 -8.24
C GLU A 107 10.14 -2.72 -9.64
N ASP A 108 8.85 -2.67 -9.95
CA ASP A 108 8.32 -3.15 -11.24
C ASP A 108 7.25 -2.18 -11.73
N SER A 109 7.71 -1.08 -12.31
CA SER A 109 6.81 -0.05 -12.84
C SER A 109 5.98 -0.55 -14.03
N LYS A 110 6.51 -1.50 -14.80
CA LYS A 110 5.79 -2.07 -15.93
C LYS A 110 4.56 -2.85 -15.46
N SER A 111 4.72 -3.67 -14.43
CA SER A 111 3.61 -4.42 -13.84
C SER A 111 2.53 -3.47 -13.30
N PHE A 112 2.96 -2.39 -12.64
CA PHE A 112 2.05 -1.37 -12.14
C PHE A 112 1.23 -0.74 -13.27
N CYS A 113 1.89 -0.38 -14.36
CA CYS A 113 1.22 0.19 -15.54
C CYS A 113 0.24 -0.80 -16.17
N GLN A 114 0.60 -2.08 -16.23
CA GLN A 114 -0.31 -3.11 -16.74
C GLN A 114 -1.57 -3.22 -15.90
N SER A 115 -1.45 -3.15 -14.57
CA SER A 115 -2.61 -3.17 -13.68
C SER A 115 -3.52 -1.97 -13.91
N ILE A 116 -2.94 -0.79 -14.09
CA ILE A 116 -3.70 0.42 -14.40
C ILE A 116 -4.43 0.26 -15.73
N ASN A 117 -3.74 -0.25 -16.74
CA ASN A 117 -4.33 -0.45 -18.07
C ASN A 117 -5.51 -1.41 -18.02
N ASN A 118 -5.40 -2.48 -17.23
CA ASN A 118 -6.49 -3.44 -17.07
C ASN A 118 -7.72 -2.80 -16.42
N LEU A 119 -7.51 -1.94 -15.44
CA LEU A 119 -8.61 -1.22 -14.81
C LEU A 119 -9.27 -0.24 -15.76
N MET A 120 -8.48 0.49 -16.54
CA MET A 120 -9.01 1.42 -17.52
C MET A 120 -9.84 0.69 -18.58
N ALA A 121 -9.36 -0.46 -19.06
CA ALA A 121 -10.08 -1.25 -20.04
C ALA A 121 -11.44 -1.72 -19.50
N LYS A 122 -11.49 -2.12 -18.24
CA LYS A 122 -12.75 -2.54 -17.61
C LYS A 122 -13.74 -1.37 -17.48
N ASP A 123 -13.23 -0.20 -17.16
CA ASP A 123 -14.09 0.97 -16.94
C ASP A 123 -14.80 1.43 -18.21
N ILE A 124 -14.16 1.27 -19.36
CA ILE A 124 -14.72 1.70 -20.65
C ILE A 124 -15.25 0.57 -21.52
N SER A 125 -15.34 -0.63 -20.97
CA SER A 125 -15.86 -1.79 -21.71
C SER A 125 -17.38 -1.78 -21.84
#